data_e3e1088f747194e5854f16dc409461d2
#
_entry.id   e3e1088f747194e5854f16dc409461d2
#
_cell.length_a   1.000
_cell.length_b   1.000
_cell.length_c   1.000
_cell.angle_alpha   90.00
_cell.angle_beta   90.00
_cell.angle_gamma   90.00
#
_symmetry.space_group_name_H-M   'P 1'
#
loop_
_entity.id
_entity.type
_entity.pdbx_description
1 polymer ?
#
loop_
_entity_poly.entity_id
_entity_poly.type
_entity_poly.pdbx_seq_one_letter_code
_entity_poly.pdbx_strand_id
1 'polypeptide(L)'
;MFQLMQSVLTSSFNAVCIIYLCISLPYLYIITRQKPNQLHYKILMGVIAGLTATYLADFHNQTSATLFGLIISPIVLTALIFGPIPLLISYAIHAVFVFGLSPFYDIFIMSFMFLSIALKIWDNKKYYTFFLSVFIPQCINIALNFERLVSLGYLYRSIFKSLMSIILLSILYFIFSRFQKTFSKFSMLQFQSSTDQLTKLPNRFSINRHLDNFKQTRKDCFIALIDIDFFKKVNDSHGHSAGDKILYDIAQELKSVIRGNDFLARYGGEEFLLLIHTADNRIAREILARIITHIRDTLFITPDNHSLNITISIGAALYVKDTSFDDAIKSADKALYQAKNGGRDEVVFH
;
A
#
# COMPACT_ATOMS: atom_id res chain seq x y z
N MET A 1 10.49 -31.23 32.45
CA MET A 1 9.29 -30.73 31.76
C MET A 1 9.17 -29.21 31.82
N PHE A 2 9.23 -28.58 32.99
CA PHE A 2 9.13 -27.11 33.13
C PHE A 2 10.20 -26.32 32.34
N GLN A 3 11.48 -26.70 32.49
CA GLN A 3 12.58 -26.04 31.72
C GLN A 3 12.43 -26.18 30.19
N LEU A 4 11.98 -27.35 29.71
CA LEU A 4 11.69 -27.54 28.28
C LEU A 4 10.55 -26.64 27.83
N MET A 5 9.49 -26.52 28.60
CA MET A 5 8.35 -25.66 28.28
C MET A 5 8.77 -24.19 28.25
N GLN A 6 9.56 -23.74 29.22
CA GLN A 6 10.08 -22.38 29.27
C GLN A 6 11.00 -22.06 28.06
N SER A 7 11.93 -22.95 27.72
CA SER A 7 12.81 -22.76 26.57
C SER A 7 12.06 -22.72 25.26
N VAL A 8 11.05 -23.60 25.07
CA VAL A 8 10.19 -23.59 23.87
C VAL A 8 9.38 -22.32 23.77
N LEU A 9 8.78 -21.84 24.88
CA LEU A 9 8.00 -20.62 24.90
C LEU A 9 8.86 -19.38 24.57
N THR A 10 10.04 -19.25 25.20
CA THR A 10 10.95 -18.13 24.95
C THR A 10 11.44 -18.11 23.52
N SER A 11 11.89 -19.26 22.97
CA SER A 11 12.34 -19.36 21.59
C SER A 11 11.23 -19.11 20.59
N SER A 12 10.01 -19.57 20.89
CA SER A 12 8.83 -19.32 20.05
C SER A 12 8.43 -17.85 20.05
N PHE A 13 8.49 -17.18 21.20
CA PHE A 13 8.23 -15.75 21.30
C PHE A 13 9.22 -14.93 20.47
N ASN A 14 10.53 -15.22 20.59
CA ASN A 14 11.57 -14.56 19.82
C ASN A 14 11.35 -14.77 18.30
N ALA A 15 11.04 -16.01 17.88
CA ALA A 15 10.74 -16.30 16.48
C ALA A 15 9.53 -15.51 15.96
N VAL A 16 8.44 -15.42 16.73
CA VAL A 16 7.25 -14.62 16.38
C VAL A 16 7.59 -13.14 16.23
N CYS A 17 8.39 -12.58 17.14
CA CYS A 17 8.84 -11.19 17.06
C CYS A 17 9.66 -10.94 15.79
N ILE A 18 10.61 -11.82 15.46
CA ILE A 18 11.43 -11.73 14.24
C ILE A 18 10.55 -11.80 12.98
N ILE A 19 9.62 -12.76 12.94
CA ILE A 19 8.68 -12.90 11.80
C ILE A 19 7.83 -11.63 11.64
N TYR A 20 7.33 -11.08 12.76
CA TYR A 20 6.54 -9.86 12.72
C TYR A 20 7.35 -8.70 12.18
N LEU A 21 8.56 -8.46 12.69
CA LEU A 21 9.42 -7.37 12.23
C LEU A 21 9.84 -7.53 10.76
N CYS A 22 10.27 -8.72 10.36
CA CYS A 22 10.79 -8.95 9.01
C CYS A 22 9.71 -9.07 7.93
N ILE A 23 8.51 -9.48 8.26
CA ILE A 23 7.44 -9.71 7.27
C ILE A 23 6.35 -8.63 7.35
N SER A 24 5.87 -8.31 8.55
CA SER A 24 4.71 -7.42 8.70
C SER A 24 5.06 -5.95 8.45
N LEU A 25 6.23 -5.48 8.86
CA LEU A 25 6.64 -4.09 8.63
C LEU A 25 6.89 -3.77 7.14
N PRO A 26 7.68 -4.56 6.38
CA PRO A 26 7.82 -4.35 4.94
C PRO A 26 6.49 -4.50 4.19
N TYR A 27 5.63 -5.43 4.62
CA TYR A 27 4.30 -5.59 4.07
C TYR A 27 3.44 -4.34 4.25
N LEU A 28 3.42 -3.75 5.45
CA LEU A 28 2.74 -2.47 5.72
C LEU A 28 3.26 -1.36 4.80
N TYR A 29 4.57 -1.23 4.66
CA TYR A 29 5.18 -0.24 3.76
C TYR A 29 4.75 -0.43 2.30
N ILE A 30 4.75 -1.67 1.79
CA ILE A 30 4.35 -1.98 0.41
C ILE A 30 2.87 -1.63 0.18
N ILE A 31 2.00 -1.96 1.15
CA ILE A 31 0.57 -1.70 1.05
C ILE A 31 0.26 -0.21 1.12
N THR A 32 0.93 0.55 1.98
CA THR A 32 0.73 2.01 2.06
C THR A 32 1.07 2.72 0.76
N ARG A 33 1.97 2.15 -0.05
CA ARG A 33 2.32 2.62 -1.40
C ARG A 33 1.33 2.17 -2.48
N GLN A 34 0.29 1.40 -2.14
CA GLN A 34 -0.76 0.88 -3.03
C GLN A 34 -0.26 0.04 -4.24
N LYS A 35 0.93 -0.54 -4.16
CA LYS A 35 1.56 -1.30 -5.26
C LYS A 35 1.96 -2.75 -4.90
N PRO A 36 1.13 -3.53 -4.18
CA PRO A 36 1.53 -4.86 -3.70
C PRO A 36 1.76 -5.90 -4.82
N ASN A 37 1.22 -5.65 -6.01
CA ASN A 37 1.31 -6.59 -7.13
C ASN A 37 2.53 -6.41 -8.04
N GLN A 38 3.35 -5.38 -7.82
CA GLN A 38 4.56 -5.17 -8.62
C GLN A 38 5.59 -6.29 -8.39
N LEU A 39 6.20 -6.78 -9.46
CA LEU A 39 7.11 -7.93 -9.44
C LEU A 39 8.30 -7.73 -8.48
N HIS A 40 8.89 -6.54 -8.45
CA HIS A 40 10.03 -6.26 -7.58
C HIS A 40 9.70 -6.37 -6.08
N TYR A 41 8.46 -6.00 -5.65
CA TYR A 41 8.04 -6.20 -4.26
C TYR A 41 7.83 -7.68 -3.93
N LYS A 42 7.32 -8.47 -4.88
CA LYS A 42 7.18 -9.92 -4.71
C LYS A 42 8.55 -10.59 -4.57
N ILE A 43 9.52 -10.18 -5.38
CA ILE A 43 10.90 -10.68 -5.29
C ILE A 43 11.52 -10.29 -3.92
N LEU A 44 11.42 -9.02 -3.54
CA LEU A 44 11.96 -8.51 -2.27
C LEU A 44 11.40 -9.29 -1.08
N MET A 45 10.08 -9.48 -1.03
CA MET A 45 9.44 -10.22 0.06
C MET A 45 9.82 -11.69 0.07
N GLY A 46 10.05 -12.30 -1.09
CA GLY A 46 10.59 -13.67 -1.19
C GLY A 46 12.00 -13.77 -0.61
N VAL A 47 12.87 -12.81 -0.91
CA VAL A 47 14.23 -12.76 -0.36
C VAL A 47 14.21 -12.59 1.16
N ILE A 48 13.45 -11.61 1.67
CA ILE A 48 13.32 -11.37 3.11
C ILE A 48 12.81 -12.63 3.83
N ALA A 49 11.77 -13.27 3.28
CA ALA A 49 11.19 -14.47 3.89
C ALA A 49 12.17 -15.64 3.89
N GLY A 50 12.91 -15.86 2.81
CA GLY A 50 13.93 -16.92 2.71
C GLY A 50 15.06 -16.72 3.72
N LEU A 51 15.60 -15.51 3.81
CA LEU A 51 16.65 -15.18 4.78
C LEU A 51 16.16 -15.28 6.22
N THR A 52 14.92 -14.84 6.51
CA THR A 52 14.31 -14.98 7.85
C THR A 52 14.12 -16.44 8.23
N ALA A 53 13.64 -17.27 7.32
CA ALA A 53 13.50 -18.72 7.55
C ALA A 53 14.86 -19.39 7.78
N THR A 54 15.89 -19.02 7.02
CA THR A 54 17.26 -19.52 7.18
C THR A 54 17.85 -19.16 8.55
N TYR A 55 17.68 -17.89 8.95
CA TYR A 55 18.10 -17.43 10.28
C TYR A 55 17.40 -18.20 11.41
N LEU A 56 16.10 -18.42 11.28
CA LEU A 56 15.34 -19.21 12.27
C LEU A 56 15.76 -20.68 12.31
N ALA A 57 16.18 -21.25 11.17
CA ALA A 57 16.72 -22.61 11.13
C ALA A 57 18.07 -22.73 11.84
N ASP A 58 18.98 -21.78 11.62
CA ASP A 58 20.27 -21.72 12.31
C ASP A 58 20.08 -21.54 13.82
N PHE A 59 19.21 -20.63 14.22
CA PHE A 59 18.84 -20.44 15.63
C PHE A 59 18.25 -21.70 16.26
N HIS A 60 17.47 -22.49 15.50
CA HIS A 60 16.98 -23.79 15.95
C HIS A 60 18.11 -24.78 16.20
N ASN A 61 19.07 -24.88 15.27
CA ASN A 61 20.20 -25.80 15.40
C ASN A 61 21.03 -25.48 16.66
N GLN A 62 21.22 -24.22 16.98
CA GLN A 62 21.97 -23.79 18.17
C GLN A 62 21.21 -24.04 19.49
N THR A 63 19.91 -23.86 19.52
CA THR A 63 19.11 -23.90 20.77
C THR A 63 18.32 -25.19 20.97
N SER A 64 18.10 -26.00 19.93
CA SER A 64 17.23 -27.19 19.90
C SER A 64 15.79 -26.95 20.39
N ALA A 65 15.42 -25.69 20.61
CA ALA A 65 14.19 -25.29 21.29
C ALA A 65 13.12 -24.74 20.35
N THR A 66 13.49 -24.29 19.14
CA THR A 66 12.55 -23.66 18.19
C THR A 66 11.63 -24.71 17.56
N LEU A 67 10.41 -24.27 17.27
CA LEU A 67 9.40 -25.12 16.63
C LEU A 67 9.61 -25.13 15.11
N PHE A 68 9.72 -26.31 14.50
CA PHE A 68 9.90 -26.45 13.06
C PHE A 68 8.90 -25.67 12.21
N GLY A 69 7.64 -25.67 12.62
CA GLY A 69 6.60 -24.92 11.91
C GLY A 69 6.84 -23.41 11.90
N LEU A 70 7.50 -22.84 12.89
CA LEU A 70 7.82 -21.41 12.91
C LEU A 70 8.94 -21.05 11.95
N ILE A 71 9.86 -21.96 11.65
CA ILE A 71 10.94 -21.73 10.70
C ILE A 71 10.39 -21.47 9.30
N ILE A 72 9.37 -22.21 8.89
CA ILE A 72 8.76 -22.07 7.56
C ILE A 72 7.68 -20.98 7.50
N SER A 73 7.26 -20.44 8.63
CA SER A 73 6.17 -19.46 8.67
C SER A 73 6.40 -18.20 7.85
N PRO A 74 7.61 -17.63 7.73
CA PRO A 74 7.88 -16.50 6.83
C PRO A 74 7.58 -16.85 5.37
N ILE A 75 7.97 -18.05 4.93
CA ILE A 75 7.74 -18.57 3.58
C ILE A 75 6.24 -18.71 3.30
N VAL A 76 5.51 -19.30 4.26
CA VAL A 76 4.05 -19.50 4.15
C VAL A 76 3.31 -18.17 4.10
N LEU A 77 3.62 -17.27 5.03
CA LEU A 77 2.95 -15.97 5.13
C LEU A 77 3.14 -15.13 3.86
N THR A 78 4.36 -15.11 3.32
CA THR A 78 4.62 -14.36 2.08
C THR A 78 3.95 -15.00 0.86
N ALA A 79 3.85 -16.34 0.81
CA ALA A 79 3.11 -17.04 -0.24
C ALA A 79 1.61 -16.72 -0.21
N LEU A 80 1.01 -16.68 0.98
CA LEU A 80 -0.40 -16.34 1.17
C LEU A 80 -0.73 -14.91 0.71
N ILE A 81 0.24 -13.99 0.84
CA ILE A 81 0.04 -12.57 0.55
C ILE A 81 0.28 -12.27 -0.92
N PHE A 82 1.44 -12.67 -1.41
CA PHE A 82 1.99 -12.22 -2.69
C PHE A 82 1.96 -13.32 -3.78
N GLY A 83 1.53 -14.53 -3.44
CA GLY A 83 1.37 -15.62 -4.38
C GLY A 83 2.61 -16.53 -4.54
N PRO A 84 2.73 -17.24 -5.66
CA PRO A 84 3.74 -18.29 -5.84
C PRO A 84 5.18 -17.79 -6.01
N ILE A 85 5.37 -16.57 -6.52
CA ILE A 85 6.73 -16.04 -6.78
C ILE A 85 7.55 -15.93 -5.49
N PRO A 86 7.07 -15.28 -4.42
CA PRO A 86 7.79 -15.26 -3.15
C PRO A 86 8.00 -16.64 -2.54
N LEU A 87 7.05 -17.56 -2.70
CA LEU A 87 7.20 -18.95 -2.23
C LEU A 87 8.42 -19.62 -2.87
N LEU A 88 8.54 -19.55 -4.20
CA LEU A 88 9.65 -20.17 -4.92
C LEU A 88 11.00 -19.53 -4.56
N ILE A 89 11.05 -18.21 -4.50
CA ILE A 89 12.29 -17.47 -4.16
C ILE A 89 12.72 -17.77 -2.73
N SER A 90 11.80 -17.68 -1.77
CA SER A 90 12.11 -17.90 -0.36
C SER A 90 12.53 -19.35 -0.09
N TYR A 91 11.87 -20.30 -0.77
CA TYR A 91 12.25 -21.69 -0.70
C TYR A 91 13.64 -21.93 -1.29
N ALA A 92 13.95 -21.38 -2.48
CA ALA A 92 15.25 -21.53 -3.11
C ALA A 92 16.40 -21.00 -2.23
N ILE A 93 16.20 -19.82 -1.63
CA ILE A 93 17.19 -19.23 -0.72
C ILE A 93 17.35 -20.13 0.51
N HIS A 94 16.26 -20.52 1.15
CA HIS A 94 16.29 -21.36 2.33
C HIS A 94 16.95 -22.72 2.06
N ALA A 95 16.64 -23.35 0.93
CA ALA A 95 17.21 -24.64 0.51
C ALA A 95 18.73 -24.56 0.32
N VAL A 96 19.26 -23.50 -0.30
CA VAL A 96 20.71 -23.32 -0.50
C VAL A 96 21.49 -23.37 0.81
N PHE A 97 20.94 -22.79 1.87
CA PHE A 97 21.64 -22.67 3.17
C PHE A 97 21.37 -23.83 4.12
N VAL A 98 20.26 -24.53 3.97
CA VAL A 98 19.78 -25.51 4.96
C VAL A 98 19.73 -26.94 4.41
N PHE A 99 19.75 -27.12 3.09
CA PHE A 99 19.72 -28.44 2.44
C PHE A 99 20.94 -29.28 2.83
N GLY A 100 20.71 -30.51 3.24
CA GLY A 100 21.77 -31.42 3.69
C GLY A 100 22.11 -31.35 5.17
N LEU A 101 21.54 -30.40 5.95
CA LEU A 101 21.74 -30.37 7.42
C LEU A 101 21.07 -31.57 8.11
N SER A 102 19.91 -32.01 7.61
CA SER A 102 19.21 -33.18 8.09
C SER A 102 18.26 -33.71 7.03
N PRO A 103 18.38 -35.01 6.61
CA PRO A 103 17.48 -35.60 5.62
C PRO A 103 15.99 -35.47 6.00
N PHE A 104 15.69 -35.45 7.28
CA PHE A 104 14.33 -35.34 7.78
C PHE A 104 13.75 -33.93 7.66
N TYR A 105 14.59 -32.94 7.79
CA TYR A 105 14.22 -31.54 7.58
C TYR A 105 13.98 -31.27 6.07
N ASP A 106 14.83 -31.82 5.23
CA ASP A 106 14.72 -31.70 3.77
C ASP A 106 13.41 -32.30 3.26
N ILE A 107 13.05 -33.51 3.72
CA ILE A 107 11.77 -34.17 3.37
C ILE A 107 10.58 -33.33 3.86
N PHE A 108 10.66 -32.77 5.05
CA PHE A 108 9.60 -31.93 5.62
C PHE A 108 9.39 -30.67 4.74
N ILE A 109 10.46 -29.95 4.38
CA ILE A 109 10.40 -28.74 3.56
C ILE A 109 9.93 -29.07 2.14
N MET A 110 10.44 -30.13 1.52
CA MET A 110 10.01 -30.53 0.18
C MET A 110 8.53 -30.91 0.14
N SER A 111 8.05 -31.68 1.11
CA SER A 111 6.64 -32.05 1.21
C SER A 111 5.74 -30.84 1.46
N PHE A 112 6.18 -29.90 2.29
CA PHE A 112 5.49 -28.63 2.52
C PHE A 112 5.38 -27.79 1.24
N MET A 113 6.49 -27.63 0.49
CA MET A 113 6.50 -26.87 -0.77
C MET A 113 5.56 -27.51 -1.79
N PHE A 114 5.68 -28.83 -2.00
CA PHE A 114 4.84 -29.56 -2.94
C PHE A 114 3.35 -29.40 -2.60
N LEU A 115 2.99 -29.58 -1.34
CA LEU A 115 1.61 -29.48 -0.88
C LEU A 115 1.08 -28.04 -0.99
N SER A 116 1.91 -27.05 -0.71
CA SER A 116 1.56 -25.62 -0.84
C SER A 116 1.27 -25.25 -2.28
N ILE A 117 2.01 -25.78 -3.24
CA ILE A 117 1.78 -25.62 -4.68
C ILE A 117 0.51 -26.37 -5.09
N ALA A 118 0.38 -27.63 -4.72
CA ALA A 118 -0.75 -28.47 -5.09
C ALA A 118 -2.10 -27.91 -4.59
N LEU A 119 -2.13 -27.41 -3.37
CA LEU A 119 -3.32 -26.81 -2.77
C LEU A 119 -3.54 -25.35 -3.17
N LYS A 120 -2.61 -24.73 -3.93
CA LYS A 120 -2.67 -23.31 -4.32
C LYS A 120 -3.08 -22.43 -3.15
N ILE A 121 -2.32 -22.49 -2.04
CA ILE A 121 -2.67 -21.83 -0.77
C ILE A 121 -2.90 -20.34 -0.93
N TRP A 122 -2.30 -19.70 -1.92
CA TRP A 122 -2.45 -18.27 -2.23
C TRP A 122 -3.80 -17.91 -2.89
N ASP A 123 -4.42 -18.86 -3.64
CA ASP A 123 -5.68 -18.61 -4.35
C ASP A 123 -6.89 -18.87 -3.45
N ASN A 124 -6.77 -19.86 -2.60
CA ASN A 124 -7.92 -20.42 -1.89
C ASN A 124 -8.19 -19.80 -0.52
N LYS A 125 -7.34 -18.93 0.01
CA LYS A 125 -7.45 -18.17 1.29
C LYS A 125 -8.30 -18.80 2.40
N LYS A 126 -8.57 -20.11 2.33
CA LYS A 126 -9.36 -20.86 3.29
C LYS A 126 -8.44 -21.44 4.35
N TYR A 127 -8.84 -21.31 5.61
CA TYR A 127 -8.07 -21.80 6.75
C TYR A 127 -7.67 -23.28 6.61
N TYR A 128 -8.53 -24.13 6.08
CA TYR A 128 -8.23 -25.55 5.96
C TYR A 128 -7.08 -25.86 4.98
N THR A 129 -6.94 -25.12 3.87
CA THR A 129 -5.82 -25.32 2.93
C THR A 129 -4.49 -24.95 3.58
N PHE A 130 -4.46 -23.86 4.34
CA PHE A 130 -3.31 -23.50 5.15
C PHE A 130 -3.00 -24.57 6.20
N PHE A 131 -4.03 -24.98 6.97
CA PHE A 131 -3.87 -26.00 8.00
C PHE A 131 -3.33 -27.31 7.42
N LEU A 132 -3.89 -27.82 6.32
CA LEU A 132 -3.42 -29.04 5.68
C LEU A 132 -1.98 -28.92 5.17
N SER A 133 -1.59 -27.79 4.60
CA SER A 133 -0.23 -27.57 4.12
C SER A 133 0.84 -27.61 5.23
N VAL A 134 0.46 -27.33 6.45
CA VAL A 134 1.34 -27.40 7.63
C VAL A 134 1.23 -28.74 8.35
N PHE A 135 0.02 -29.26 8.55
CA PHE A 135 -0.26 -30.45 9.32
C PHE A 135 0.27 -31.73 8.66
N ILE A 136 0.00 -31.90 7.36
CA ILE A 136 0.40 -33.14 6.66
C ILE A 136 1.93 -33.32 6.63
N PRO A 137 2.77 -32.34 6.31
CA PRO A 137 4.22 -32.48 6.37
C PRO A 137 4.73 -32.83 7.78
N GLN A 138 4.10 -32.32 8.82
CA GLN A 138 4.48 -32.67 10.18
C GLN A 138 4.14 -34.13 10.53
N CYS A 139 2.97 -34.62 10.09
CA CYS A 139 2.61 -36.04 10.24
C CYS A 139 3.57 -36.95 9.47
N ILE A 140 3.93 -36.60 8.25
CA ILE A 140 4.90 -37.33 7.44
C ILE A 140 6.26 -37.38 8.16
N ASN A 141 6.74 -36.24 8.67
CA ASN A 141 8.01 -36.18 9.38
C ASN A 141 8.04 -37.06 10.62
N ILE A 142 6.98 -37.06 11.43
CA ILE A 142 6.87 -37.92 12.61
C ILE A 142 6.82 -39.41 12.18
N ALA A 143 6.05 -39.76 11.17
CA ALA A 143 5.91 -41.13 10.70
C ALA A 143 7.23 -41.69 10.18
N LEU A 144 7.96 -40.94 9.35
CA LEU A 144 9.25 -41.39 8.79
C LEU A 144 10.35 -41.50 9.86
N ASN A 145 10.21 -40.79 10.98
CA ASN A 145 11.19 -40.81 12.07
C ASN A 145 10.75 -41.62 13.27
N PHE A 146 9.64 -42.35 13.18
CA PHE A 146 8.98 -42.95 14.33
C PHE A 146 9.92 -43.85 15.14
N GLU A 147 10.58 -44.85 14.51
CA GLU A 147 11.48 -45.77 15.19
C GLU A 147 12.65 -45.05 15.85
N ARG A 148 13.25 -44.06 15.19
CA ARG A 148 14.33 -43.28 15.78
C ARG A 148 13.85 -42.41 16.95
N LEU A 149 12.67 -41.82 16.86
CA LEU A 149 12.10 -41.01 17.94
C LEU A 149 11.77 -41.87 19.18
N VAL A 150 11.29 -43.09 18.96
CA VAL A 150 11.01 -44.05 20.02
C VAL A 150 12.32 -44.51 20.67
N SER A 151 13.30 -44.97 19.89
CA SER A 151 14.58 -45.47 20.40
C SER A 151 15.37 -44.44 21.20
N LEU A 152 15.26 -43.12 20.85
CA LEU A 152 15.90 -42.04 21.56
C LEU A 152 15.04 -41.41 22.67
N GLY A 153 13.81 -41.92 22.91
CA GLY A 153 12.90 -41.34 23.88
C GLY A 153 12.39 -39.92 23.55
N TYR A 154 12.49 -39.50 22.29
CA TYR A 154 12.14 -38.15 21.86
C TYR A 154 10.73 -38.02 21.26
N LEU A 155 9.99 -39.10 21.11
CA LEU A 155 8.67 -39.12 20.50
C LEU A 155 7.72 -38.08 21.13
N TYR A 156 7.61 -38.09 22.45
CA TYR A 156 6.76 -37.14 23.18
C TYR A 156 7.17 -35.68 22.90
N ARG A 157 8.46 -35.40 22.93
CA ARG A 157 8.97 -34.04 22.63
C ARG A 157 8.65 -33.61 21.22
N SER A 158 8.76 -34.50 20.22
CA SER A 158 8.46 -34.22 18.81
C SER A 158 6.97 -33.96 18.61
N ILE A 159 6.09 -34.76 19.19
CA ILE A 159 4.64 -34.55 19.13
C ILE A 159 4.27 -33.22 19.76
N PHE A 160 4.80 -32.94 20.98
CA PHE A 160 4.53 -31.67 21.67
C PHE A 160 4.95 -30.44 20.82
N LYS A 161 6.17 -30.46 20.28
CA LYS A 161 6.66 -29.37 19.39
C LYS A 161 5.78 -29.22 18.15
N SER A 162 5.34 -30.29 17.52
CA SER A 162 4.46 -30.27 16.35
C SER A 162 3.11 -29.65 16.67
N LEU A 163 2.48 -30.04 17.77
CA LEU A 163 1.22 -29.45 18.22
C LEU A 163 1.35 -27.95 18.50
N MET A 164 2.39 -27.55 19.22
CA MET A 164 2.65 -26.14 19.51
C MET A 164 2.90 -25.33 18.22
N SER A 165 3.63 -25.89 17.26
CA SER A 165 3.83 -25.26 15.94
C SER A 165 2.51 -24.99 15.23
N ILE A 166 1.64 -25.99 15.20
CA ILE A 166 0.33 -25.90 14.54
C ILE A 166 -0.52 -24.81 15.21
N ILE A 167 -0.56 -24.78 16.54
CA ILE A 167 -1.31 -23.78 17.29
C ILE A 167 -0.80 -22.37 16.97
N LEU A 168 0.51 -22.15 17.08
CA LEU A 168 1.12 -20.83 16.84
C LEU A 168 0.95 -20.36 15.39
N LEU A 169 1.13 -21.25 14.42
CA LEU A 169 0.89 -20.92 13.02
C LEU A 169 -0.59 -20.61 12.74
N SER A 170 -1.51 -21.32 13.41
CA SER A 170 -2.95 -21.03 13.30
C SER A 170 -3.29 -19.64 13.85
N ILE A 171 -2.69 -19.27 14.98
CA ILE A 171 -2.84 -17.92 15.57
C ILE A 171 -2.28 -16.86 14.63
N LEU A 172 -1.07 -17.05 14.10
CA LEU A 172 -0.44 -16.12 13.16
C LEU A 172 -1.29 -15.95 11.88
N TYR A 173 -1.79 -17.06 11.32
CA TYR A 173 -2.70 -17.02 10.19
C TYR A 173 -3.97 -16.22 10.49
N PHE A 174 -4.58 -16.45 11.65
CA PHE A 174 -5.80 -15.75 12.06
C PHE A 174 -5.57 -14.25 12.21
N ILE A 175 -4.52 -13.84 12.94
CA ILE A 175 -4.14 -12.44 13.12
C ILE A 175 -3.93 -11.79 11.74
N PHE A 176 -3.14 -12.45 10.89
CA PHE A 176 -2.80 -11.93 9.58
C PHE A 176 -4.02 -11.81 8.65
N SER A 177 -4.89 -12.83 8.65
CA SER A 177 -6.13 -12.83 7.85
C SER A 177 -7.11 -11.73 8.30
N ARG A 178 -7.19 -11.46 9.61
CA ARG A 178 -7.96 -10.33 10.17
C ARG A 178 -7.38 -9.00 9.73
N PHE A 179 -6.08 -8.86 9.81
CA PHE A 179 -5.38 -7.65 9.36
C PHE A 179 -5.63 -7.36 7.88
N GLN A 180 -5.49 -8.36 6.99
CA GLN A 180 -5.79 -8.21 5.56
C GLN A 180 -7.24 -7.76 5.31
N LYS A 181 -8.22 -8.38 5.99
CA LYS A 181 -9.63 -8.01 5.84
C LYS A 181 -9.92 -6.59 6.31
N THR A 182 -9.35 -6.18 7.44
CA THR A 182 -9.50 -4.81 7.95
C THR A 182 -8.88 -3.80 7.01
N PHE A 183 -7.68 -4.09 6.52
CA PHE A 183 -6.99 -3.21 5.59
C PHE A 183 -7.70 -3.11 4.23
N SER A 184 -8.19 -4.22 3.68
CA SER A 184 -8.95 -4.20 2.41
C SER A 184 -10.25 -3.40 2.54
N LYS A 185 -10.93 -3.49 3.68
CA LYS A 185 -12.11 -2.65 3.98
C LYS A 185 -11.73 -1.17 4.06
N PHE A 186 -10.63 -0.85 4.74
CA PHE A 186 -10.13 0.53 4.83
C PHE A 186 -9.77 1.10 3.46
N SER A 187 -9.06 0.35 2.63
CA SER A 187 -8.75 0.74 1.24
C SER A 187 -10.01 0.90 0.39
N MET A 188 -11.01 0.04 0.58
CA MET A 188 -12.29 0.14 -0.11
C MET A 188 -13.08 1.37 0.32
N LEU A 189 -13.09 1.71 1.61
CA LEU A 189 -13.71 2.93 2.12
C LEU A 189 -13.02 4.19 1.57
N GLN A 190 -11.70 4.21 1.52
CA GLN A 190 -10.93 5.28 0.87
C GLN A 190 -11.24 5.38 -0.64
N PHE A 191 -11.43 4.25 -1.30
CA PHE A 191 -11.82 4.20 -2.72
C PHE A 191 -13.25 4.70 -2.94
N GLN A 192 -14.19 4.36 -2.07
CA GLN A 192 -15.57 4.86 -2.13
C GLN A 192 -15.67 6.36 -1.87
N SER A 193 -14.73 6.92 -1.11
CA SER A 193 -14.57 8.37 -0.93
C SER A 193 -13.58 8.94 -1.95
N SER A 194 -13.81 8.73 -3.23
CA SER A 194 -12.96 9.29 -4.31
C SER A 194 -13.32 10.73 -4.68
N THR A 195 -14.41 11.26 -4.13
CA THR A 195 -14.89 12.61 -4.33
C THR A 195 -14.81 13.43 -3.05
N ASP A 196 -14.54 14.72 -3.18
CA ASP A 196 -14.67 15.67 -2.10
C ASP A 196 -16.16 15.92 -1.79
N GLN A 197 -16.53 15.82 -0.51
CA GLN A 197 -17.94 15.88 -0.11
C GLN A 197 -18.57 17.27 -0.35
N LEU A 198 -17.78 18.33 -0.25
CA LEU A 198 -18.24 19.69 -0.43
C LEU A 198 -18.34 20.02 -1.92
N THR A 199 -17.25 19.95 -2.66
CA THR A 199 -17.18 20.41 -4.05
C THR A 199 -17.70 19.39 -5.08
N LYS A 200 -17.88 18.13 -4.68
CA LYS A 200 -18.23 16.99 -5.56
C LYS A 200 -17.21 16.72 -6.67
N LEU A 201 -16.06 17.38 -6.63
CA LEU A 201 -14.91 17.08 -7.50
C LEU A 201 -14.14 15.85 -6.98
N PRO A 202 -13.32 15.21 -7.82
CA PRO A 202 -12.29 14.29 -7.38
C PRO A 202 -11.47 14.89 -6.22
N ASN A 203 -11.18 14.09 -5.21
CA ASN A 203 -10.37 14.52 -4.07
C ASN A 203 -8.88 14.19 -4.25
N ARG A 204 -8.04 14.52 -3.27
CA ARG A 204 -6.59 14.28 -3.29
C ARG A 204 -6.22 12.80 -3.50
N PHE A 205 -7.03 11.85 -3.04
CA PHE A 205 -6.82 10.44 -3.31
C PHE A 205 -6.97 10.11 -4.80
N SER A 206 -7.99 10.69 -5.43
CA SER A 206 -8.24 10.55 -6.87
C SER A 206 -7.14 11.17 -7.73
N ILE A 207 -6.50 12.25 -7.27
CA ILE A 207 -5.35 12.86 -7.95
C ILE A 207 -4.23 11.83 -8.10
N ASN A 208 -3.76 11.23 -7.00
CA ASN A 208 -2.66 10.26 -7.03
C ASN A 208 -2.95 9.09 -7.97
N ARG A 209 -4.18 8.57 -7.92
CA ARG A 209 -4.63 7.49 -8.80
C ARG A 209 -4.65 7.91 -10.27
N HIS A 210 -5.12 9.12 -10.56
CA HIS A 210 -5.14 9.66 -11.93
C HIS A 210 -3.73 9.85 -12.46
N LEU A 211 -2.82 10.42 -11.68
CA LEU A 211 -1.41 10.61 -12.03
C LEU A 211 -0.69 9.28 -12.29
N ASP A 212 -0.92 8.27 -11.44
CA ASP A 212 -0.35 6.92 -11.64
C ASP A 212 -0.83 6.27 -12.96
N ASN A 213 -2.11 6.45 -13.31
CA ASN A 213 -2.65 5.96 -14.58
C ASN A 213 -2.10 6.78 -15.76
N PHE A 214 -2.04 8.11 -15.64
CA PHE A 214 -1.53 8.99 -16.68
C PHE A 214 -0.06 8.72 -16.98
N LYS A 215 0.76 8.43 -15.97
CA LYS A 215 2.17 8.05 -16.15
C LYS A 215 2.36 6.86 -17.10
N GLN A 216 1.39 5.94 -17.14
CA GLN A 216 1.44 4.78 -18.05
C GLN A 216 1.23 5.18 -19.52
N THR A 217 0.62 6.33 -19.80
CA THR A 217 0.40 6.82 -21.16
C THR A 217 1.67 7.36 -21.82
N ARG A 218 2.72 7.63 -21.04
CA ARG A 218 3.99 8.23 -21.46
C ARG A 218 3.83 9.51 -22.28
N LYS A 219 2.86 10.32 -21.89
CA LYS A 219 2.57 11.62 -22.53
C LYS A 219 2.98 12.76 -21.61
N ASP A 220 3.26 13.90 -22.22
CA ASP A 220 3.46 15.16 -21.50
C ASP A 220 2.10 15.80 -21.23
N CYS A 221 2.01 16.60 -20.15
CA CYS A 221 0.82 17.37 -19.82
C CYS A 221 1.20 18.62 -19.00
N PHE A 222 0.30 19.60 -18.93
CA PHE A 222 0.44 20.70 -17.97
C PHE A 222 -0.27 20.36 -16.66
N ILE A 223 0.39 20.70 -15.56
CA ILE A 223 -0.18 20.69 -14.22
C ILE A 223 -0.38 22.12 -13.79
N ALA A 224 -1.59 22.47 -13.40
CA ALA A 224 -1.91 23.78 -12.85
C ALA A 224 -2.45 23.63 -11.43
N LEU A 225 -1.90 24.40 -10.50
CA LEU A 225 -2.45 24.63 -9.17
C LEU A 225 -3.22 25.93 -9.18
N ILE A 226 -4.44 25.89 -8.69
CA ILE A 226 -5.40 27.01 -8.66
C ILE A 226 -5.75 27.26 -7.20
N ASP A 227 -5.74 28.52 -6.79
CA ASP A 227 -6.07 28.93 -5.42
C ASP A 227 -7.02 30.14 -5.45
N ILE A 228 -7.98 30.16 -4.55
CA ILE A 228 -8.98 31.24 -4.45
C ILE A 228 -8.35 32.42 -3.71
N ASP A 229 -8.31 33.55 -4.39
CA ASP A 229 -7.73 34.76 -3.83
C ASP A 229 -8.55 35.28 -2.63
N PHE A 230 -7.85 35.60 -1.55
CA PHE A 230 -8.44 36.15 -0.33
C PHE A 230 -9.57 35.32 0.29
N PHE A 231 -9.61 34.01 0.08
CA PHE A 231 -10.67 33.11 0.59
C PHE A 231 -10.86 33.22 2.09
N LYS A 232 -9.76 33.40 2.85
CA LYS A 232 -9.83 33.64 4.29
C LYS A 232 -10.67 34.90 4.62
N LYS A 233 -10.57 35.99 3.85
CA LYS A 233 -11.38 37.18 4.05
C LYS A 233 -12.88 36.90 3.83
N VAL A 234 -13.21 36.06 2.87
CA VAL A 234 -14.59 35.59 2.63
C VAL A 234 -15.14 34.91 3.90
N ASN A 235 -14.38 33.96 4.43
CA ASN A 235 -14.76 33.25 5.66
C ASN A 235 -14.88 34.20 6.87
N ASP A 236 -13.90 35.08 7.03
CA ASP A 236 -13.87 36.01 8.17
C ASP A 236 -15.04 37.06 8.12
N SER A 237 -15.45 37.46 6.89
CA SER A 237 -16.50 38.48 6.70
C SER A 237 -17.92 37.90 6.62
N HIS A 238 -18.09 36.70 6.05
CA HIS A 238 -19.40 36.12 5.74
C HIS A 238 -19.64 34.75 6.42
N GLY A 239 -18.67 34.28 7.22
CA GLY A 239 -18.74 33.02 7.93
C GLY A 239 -18.41 31.80 7.05
N HIS A 240 -18.11 30.68 7.70
CA HIS A 240 -17.71 29.43 7.02
C HIS A 240 -18.77 28.85 6.07
N SER A 241 -20.06 29.06 6.37
CA SER A 241 -21.15 28.60 5.50
C SER A 241 -21.13 29.32 4.14
N ALA A 242 -20.80 30.62 4.13
CA ALA A 242 -20.63 31.37 2.89
C ALA A 242 -19.37 30.90 2.14
N GLY A 243 -18.26 30.67 2.84
CA GLY A 243 -17.06 30.13 2.24
C GLY A 243 -17.27 28.74 1.61
N ASP A 244 -18.00 27.85 2.28
CA ASP A 244 -18.34 26.53 1.75
C ASP A 244 -19.18 26.63 0.47
N LYS A 245 -20.17 27.53 0.44
CA LYS A 245 -20.98 27.79 -0.76
C LYS A 245 -20.13 28.31 -1.90
N ILE A 246 -19.28 29.32 -1.67
CA ILE A 246 -18.37 29.90 -2.66
C ILE A 246 -17.41 28.82 -3.19
N LEU A 247 -16.86 27.98 -2.32
CA LEU A 247 -15.95 26.91 -2.73
C LEU A 247 -16.64 25.86 -3.64
N TYR A 248 -17.91 25.53 -3.31
CA TYR A 248 -18.72 24.67 -4.16
C TYR A 248 -18.99 25.33 -5.52
N ASP A 249 -19.44 26.59 -5.54
CA ASP A 249 -19.79 27.30 -6.78
C ASP A 249 -18.57 27.45 -7.70
N ILE A 250 -17.41 27.87 -7.15
CA ILE A 250 -16.15 27.93 -7.91
C ILE A 250 -15.78 26.56 -8.49
N ALA A 251 -15.94 25.48 -7.72
CA ALA A 251 -15.66 24.15 -8.23
C ALA A 251 -16.56 23.76 -9.42
N GLN A 252 -17.85 24.15 -9.40
CA GLN A 252 -18.76 23.91 -10.52
C GLN A 252 -18.41 24.80 -11.72
N GLU A 253 -18.07 26.07 -11.51
CA GLU A 253 -17.65 26.96 -12.58
C GLU A 253 -16.34 26.50 -13.24
N LEU A 254 -15.34 26.10 -12.46
CA LEU A 254 -14.12 25.51 -12.99
C LEU A 254 -14.43 24.26 -13.84
N LYS A 255 -15.31 23.39 -13.36
CA LYS A 255 -15.72 22.18 -14.08
C LYS A 255 -16.46 22.49 -15.39
N SER A 256 -17.22 23.57 -15.46
CA SER A 256 -18.00 23.98 -16.64
C SER A 256 -17.12 24.40 -17.82
N VAL A 257 -15.94 25.00 -17.55
CA VAL A 257 -15.06 25.59 -18.57
C VAL A 257 -13.90 24.70 -19.00
N ILE A 258 -13.66 23.56 -18.32
CA ILE A 258 -12.63 22.59 -18.72
C ILE A 258 -13.16 21.61 -19.77
N ARG A 259 -12.26 20.97 -20.51
CA ARG A 259 -12.61 19.93 -21.49
C ARG A 259 -12.84 18.58 -20.79
N GLY A 260 -13.68 17.72 -21.36
CA GLY A 260 -13.99 16.41 -20.80
C GLY A 260 -12.79 15.46 -20.62
N ASN A 261 -11.68 15.72 -21.35
CA ASN A 261 -10.44 14.94 -21.22
C ASN A 261 -9.50 15.49 -20.15
N ASP A 262 -9.71 16.71 -19.66
CA ASP A 262 -8.89 17.28 -18.60
C ASP A 262 -9.37 16.77 -17.23
N PHE A 263 -8.47 16.74 -16.25
CA PHE A 263 -8.80 16.23 -14.92
C PHE A 263 -8.70 17.35 -13.89
N LEU A 264 -9.82 17.69 -13.28
CA LEU A 264 -9.93 18.67 -12.21
C LEU A 264 -10.22 17.96 -10.87
N ALA A 265 -9.53 18.38 -9.82
CA ALA A 265 -9.70 17.83 -8.48
C ALA A 265 -9.50 18.90 -7.39
N ARG A 266 -10.11 18.73 -6.23
CA ARG A 266 -9.78 19.53 -5.04
C ARG A 266 -8.47 19.00 -4.45
N TYR A 267 -7.45 19.85 -4.40
CA TYR A 267 -6.13 19.51 -3.88
C TYR A 267 -6.07 19.60 -2.35
N GLY A 268 -6.69 20.63 -1.77
CA GLY A 268 -6.83 20.83 -0.32
C GLY A 268 -7.38 22.21 0.00
N GLY A 269 -8.02 22.40 1.14
CA GLY A 269 -8.53 23.73 1.55
C GLY A 269 -9.29 24.43 0.44
N GLU A 270 -8.73 25.55 -0.03
CA GLU A 270 -9.20 26.39 -1.12
C GLU A 270 -8.45 26.16 -2.46
N GLU A 271 -7.66 25.08 -2.53
CA GLU A 271 -6.80 24.78 -3.67
C GLU A 271 -7.38 23.68 -4.56
N PHE A 272 -7.23 23.85 -5.88
CA PHE A 272 -7.59 22.88 -6.91
C PHE A 272 -6.38 22.50 -7.74
N LEU A 273 -6.37 21.28 -8.28
CA LEU A 273 -5.38 20.80 -9.22
C LEU A 273 -6.08 20.48 -10.54
N LEU A 274 -5.55 21.04 -11.63
CA LEU A 274 -5.99 20.77 -12.99
C LEU A 274 -4.85 20.13 -13.78
N LEU A 275 -5.12 18.97 -14.39
CA LEU A 275 -4.26 18.35 -15.41
C LEU A 275 -4.84 18.65 -16.77
N ILE A 276 -4.07 19.33 -17.61
CA ILE A 276 -4.42 19.65 -18.99
C ILE A 276 -3.68 18.68 -19.89
N HIS A 277 -4.42 17.82 -20.57
CA HIS A 277 -3.85 16.77 -21.41
C HIS A 277 -3.32 17.30 -22.75
N THR A 278 -2.35 18.22 -22.69
CA THR A 278 -1.62 18.75 -23.81
C THR A 278 -0.18 19.06 -23.43
N ALA A 279 0.74 18.96 -24.40
CA ALA A 279 2.11 19.45 -24.29
C ALA A 279 2.27 20.84 -24.97
N ASP A 280 1.26 21.31 -25.67
CA ASP A 280 1.28 22.61 -26.37
C ASP A 280 1.05 23.75 -25.36
N ASN A 281 2.10 24.55 -25.14
CA ASN A 281 2.08 25.70 -24.24
C ASN A 281 1.02 26.74 -24.64
N ARG A 282 0.78 26.94 -25.95
CA ARG A 282 -0.24 27.88 -26.43
C ARG A 282 -1.64 27.41 -25.99
N ILE A 283 -1.94 26.13 -26.20
CA ILE A 283 -3.24 25.57 -25.81
C ILE A 283 -3.43 25.64 -24.29
N ALA A 284 -2.39 25.30 -23.49
CA ALA A 284 -2.46 25.41 -22.05
C ALA A 284 -2.73 26.86 -21.59
N ARG A 285 -2.05 27.84 -22.18
CA ARG A 285 -2.27 29.27 -21.92
C ARG A 285 -3.71 29.71 -22.24
N GLU A 286 -4.23 29.33 -23.39
CA GLU A 286 -5.61 29.64 -23.82
C GLU A 286 -6.64 29.07 -22.84
N ILE A 287 -6.44 27.81 -22.36
CA ILE A 287 -7.33 27.15 -21.38
C ILE A 287 -7.28 27.90 -20.05
N LEU A 288 -6.08 28.17 -19.52
CA LEU A 288 -5.94 28.83 -18.22
C LEU A 288 -6.39 30.29 -18.24
N ALA A 289 -6.14 31.01 -19.32
CA ALA A 289 -6.65 32.38 -19.53
C ALA A 289 -8.18 32.40 -19.56
N ARG A 290 -8.81 31.43 -20.23
CA ARG A 290 -10.27 31.29 -20.25
C ARG A 290 -10.83 31.02 -18.85
N ILE A 291 -10.19 30.14 -18.07
CA ILE A 291 -10.60 29.80 -16.72
C ILE A 291 -10.57 31.04 -15.81
N ILE A 292 -9.45 31.79 -15.81
CA ILE A 292 -9.30 32.94 -14.93
C ILE A 292 -10.31 34.04 -15.28
N THR A 293 -10.50 34.32 -16.58
CA THR A 293 -11.49 35.29 -17.05
C THR A 293 -12.91 34.87 -16.65
N HIS A 294 -13.26 33.60 -16.85
CA HIS A 294 -14.58 33.10 -16.50
C HIS A 294 -14.89 33.28 -14.98
N ILE A 295 -13.96 32.92 -14.11
CA ILE A 295 -14.16 33.07 -12.66
C ILE A 295 -14.25 34.56 -12.28
N ARG A 296 -13.39 35.42 -12.84
CA ARG A 296 -13.40 36.87 -12.61
C ARG A 296 -14.74 37.51 -12.98
N ASP A 297 -15.32 37.08 -14.09
CA ASP A 297 -16.57 37.62 -14.64
C ASP A 297 -17.82 37.01 -14.00
N THR A 298 -17.65 35.96 -13.22
CA THR A 298 -18.76 35.29 -12.51
C THR A 298 -19.10 36.00 -11.20
N LEU A 299 -20.37 36.30 -11.00
CA LEU A 299 -20.88 36.85 -9.75
C LEU A 299 -21.29 35.73 -8.82
N PHE A 300 -20.63 35.62 -7.68
CA PHE A 300 -20.90 34.60 -6.66
C PHE A 300 -21.88 35.15 -5.60
N ILE A 301 -22.86 34.33 -5.21
CA ILE A 301 -23.89 34.76 -4.26
C ILE A 301 -23.78 33.92 -2.98
N THR A 302 -23.62 34.61 -1.84
CA THR A 302 -23.62 33.98 -0.53
C THR A 302 -25.04 33.50 -0.13
N PRO A 303 -25.17 32.60 0.86
CA PRO A 303 -26.50 32.23 1.40
C PRO A 303 -27.34 33.39 1.86
N ASP A 304 -26.72 34.50 2.31
CA ASP A 304 -27.37 35.71 2.76
C ASP A 304 -27.64 36.74 1.65
N ASN A 305 -27.60 36.28 0.37
CA ASN A 305 -27.81 37.08 -0.83
C ASN A 305 -26.82 38.26 -1.05
N HIS A 306 -25.60 38.19 -0.49
CA HIS A 306 -24.54 39.13 -0.84
C HIS A 306 -23.83 38.65 -2.10
N SER A 307 -23.62 39.58 -3.04
CA SER A 307 -22.87 39.35 -4.26
C SER A 307 -21.38 39.59 -4.04
N LEU A 308 -20.53 38.64 -4.40
CA LEU A 308 -19.08 38.68 -4.26
C LEU A 308 -18.40 38.52 -5.60
N ASN A 309 -17.42 39.37 -5.91
CA ASN A 309 -16.47 39.15 -6.98
C ASN A 309 -15.27 38.40 -6.40
N ILE A 310 -15.03 37.21 -6.93
CA ILE A 310 -13.94 36.33 -6.49
C ILE A 310 -12.95 36.18 -7.64
N THR A 311 -11.67 36.23 -7.33
CA THR A 311 -10.60 35.94 -8.28
C THR A 311 -9.82 34.70 -7.86
N ILE A 312 -9.06 34.16 -8.77
CA ILE A 312 -8.19 33.00 -8.55
C ILE A 312 -6.79 33.29 -9.07
N SER A 313 -5.79 32.75 -8.39
CA SER A 313 -4.41 32.73 -8.90
C SER A 313 -4.07 31.33 -9.38
N ILE A 314 -3.31 31.22 -10.49
CA ILE A 314 -2.96 29.96 -11.09
C ILE A 314 -1.45 29.88 -11.33
N GLY A 315 -0.83 28.80 -10.83
CA GLY A 315 0.54 28.43 -11.18
C GLY A 315 0.55 27.18 -12.03
N ALA A 316 1.22 27.22 -13.18
CA ALA A 316 1.27 26.10 -14.12
C ALA A 316 2.69 25.67 -14.43
N ALA A 317 2.91 24.35 -14.61
CA ALA A 317 4.17 23.77 -15.02
C ALA A 317 3.97 22.60 -16.00
N LEU A 318 4.92 22.42 -16.91
CA LEU A 318 4.94 21.27 -17.80
C LEU A 318 5.46 20.03 -17.08
N TYR A 319 4.67 18.96 -17.07
CA TYR A 319 5.15 17.63 -16.76
C TYR A 319 5.65 16.98 -18.04
N VAL A 320 6.93 16.61 -18.06
CA VAL A 320 7.55 15.86 -19.14
C VAL A 320 7.53 14.37 -18.79
N LYS A 321 7.23 13.53 -19.76
CA LYS A 321 7.23 12.07 -19.57
C LYS A 321 8.55 11.60 -18.96
N ASP A 322 8.45 10.55 -18.16
CA ASP A 322 9.57 9.92 -17.44
C ASP A 322 10.22 10.82 -16.35
N THR A 323 9.63 11.97 -16.02
CA THR A 323 10.00 12.79 -14.87
C THR A 323 9.10 12.55 -13.66
N SER A 324 9.30 13.28 -12.58
CA SER A 324 8.50 13.18 -11.37
C SER A 324 7.30 14.14 -11.42
N PHE A 325 6.08 13.62 -11.16
CA PHE A 325 4.93 14.47 -10.93
C PHE A 325 5.10 15.39 -9.72
N ASP A 326 5.79 14.91 -8.69
CA ASP A 326 6.04 15.72 -7.48
C ASP A 326 6.89 16.96 -7.81
N ASP A 327 7.83 16.84 -8.76
CA ASP A 327 8.66 17.98 -9.16
C ASP A 327 7.88 18.95 -10.03
N ALA A 328 7.01 18.47 -10.93
CA ALA A 328 6.13 19.32 -11.70
C ALA A 328 5.10 20.05 -10.81
N ILE A 329 4.56 19.38 -9.78
CA ILE A 329 3.68 20.00 -8.79
C ILE A 329 4.44 21.08 -7.99
N LYS A 330 5.67 20.83 -7.56
CA LYS A 330 6.51 21.86 -6.88
C LYS A 330 6.80 23.06 -7.79
N SER A 331 6.99 22.84 -9.10
CA SER A 331 7.18 23.91 -10.07
C SER A 331 5.90 24.73 -10.24
N ALA A 332 4.74 24.08 -10.34
CA ALA A 332 3.45 24.75 -10.38
C ALA A 332 3.17 25.55 -9.07
N ASP A 333 3.55 25.01 -7.91
CA ASP A 333 3.42 25.68 -6.61
C ASP A 333 4.27 26.97 -6.55
N LYS A 334 5.53 26.90 -7.03
CA LYS A 334 6.39 28.10 -7.15
C LYS A 334 5.76 29.16 -8.05
N ALA A 335 5.19 28.75 -9.18
CA ALA A 335 4.50 29.66 -10.11
C ALA A 335 3.24 30.27 -9.44
N LEU A 336 2.47 29.47 -8.71
CA LEU A 336 1.31 29.94 -7.94
C LEU A 336 1.72 30.97 -6.87
N TYR A 337 2.80 30.72 -6.17
CA TYR A 337 3.35 31.69 -5.21
C TYR A 337 3.75 33.00 -5.87
N GLN A 338 4.34 32.95 -7.08
CA GLN A 338 4.64 34.17 -7.87
C GLN A 338 3.37 34.90 -8.26
N ALA A 339 2.32 34.22 -8.72
CA ALA A 339 1.03 34.83 -9.03
C ALA A 339 0.43 35.53 -7.82
N LYS A 340 0.43 34.88 -6.65
CA LYS A 340 -0.07 35.48 -5.40
C LYS A 340 0.71 36.76 -5.00
N ASN A 341 2.03 36.81 -5.26
CA ASN A 341 2.86 37.97 -4.94
C ASN A 341 2.87 39.04 -6.04
N GLY A 342 2.58 38.67 -7.30
CA GLY A 342 2.52 39.55 -8.46
C GLY A 342 1.28 40.45 -8.51
N GLY A 343 0.31 40.23 -7.65
CA GLY A 343 -0.93 41.01 -7.61
C GLY A 343 -2.18 40.16 -7.59
N ARG A 344 -2.06 38.86 -7.69
CA ARG A 344 -3.15 37.87 -7.80
C ARG A 344 -3.91 38.00 -9.14
N ASP A 345 -5.00 37.24 -9.27
CA ASP A 345 -5.86 37.25 -10.45
C ASP A 345 -5.08 37.08 -11.76
N GLU A 346 -4.07 36.22 -11.76
CA GLU A 346 -3.19 35.96 -12.88
C GLU A 346 -2.74 34.49 -13.00
N VAL A 347 -2.22 34.16 -14.17
CA VAL A 347 -1.61 32.84 -14.48
C VAL A 347 -0.12 33.01 -14.66
N VAL A 348 0.67 32.30 -13.87
CA VAL A 348 2.14 32.22 -14.02
C VAL A 348 2.56 30.82 -14.45
N PHE A 349 3.48 30.75 -15.41
CA PHE A 349 4.07 29.51 -15.90
C PHE A 349 5.52 29.39 -15.43
N HIS A 350 5.87 28.21 -14.93
CA HIS A 350 7.24 27.88 -14.53
C HIS A 350 8.01 27.25 -15.67
#